data_f63362ee8e850991e11ecfefc182c3d7
#
_entry.id   f63362ee8e850991e11ecfefc182c3d7
#
_cell.length_a   1.000
_cell.length_b   1.000
_cell.length_c   1.000
_cell.angle_alpha   90.00
_cell.angle_beta   90.00
_cell.angle_gamma   90.00
#
_symmetry.space_group_name_H-M   'P 1'
#
loop_
_entity.id
_entity.type
_entity.pdbx_description
1 polymer ?
#
loop_
_entity_poly.entity_id
_entity_poly.type
_entity_poly.pdbx_seq_one_letter_code
_entity_poly.pdbx_strand_id
1 'polypeptide(L)'
;TVTPFNLAAAATTFGASDGNVGLDVYHGSTDAPAVDVYANGGMLLGGLGYGEFSGYTQVPAADYVIGIAPQGADVIVEFDAPLSGLGGGSAVVFASGFLSGEDPAFGLFAALGDGTVLELPVHTSGGDWDGDACSMPDHSIHVSSTGSVLYNTSSDIAGFQFNVDGGSVISASGGDAEAAGFMISANTATVLGFSLTGATF
;
A
#
# COMPACT_ATOMS: atom_id res chain seq x y z
N THR A 1 1.64 22.62 -20.48
CA THR A 1 2.79 22.40 -21.38
C THR A 1 2.66 21.01 -21.96
N VAL A 2 2.61 20.85 -23.27
CA VAL A 2 2.55 19.53 -23.91
C VAL A 2 3.96 18.93 -23.87
N THR A 3 4.13 17.81 -23.14
CA THR A 3 5.39 17.06 -23.14
C THR A 3 5.52 16.36 -24.50
N PRO A 4 6.61 16.58 -25.26
CA PRO A 4 6.79 15.90 -26.54
C PRO A 4 6.96 14.39 -26.32
N PHE A 5 6.45 13.59 -27.26
CA PHE A 5 6.70 12.15 -27.27
C PHE A 5 8.21 11.89 -27.31
N ASN A 6 8.68 11.06 -26.39
CA ASN A 6 10.06 10.58 -26.34
C ASN A 6 10.05 9.07 -26.07
N LEU A 7 10.99 8.34 -26.66
CA LEU A 7 11.22 6.93 -26.38
C LEU A 7 12.39 6.78 -25.41
N ALA A 8 12.11 6.38 -24.19
CA ALA A 8 13.14 5.98 -23.24
C ALA A 8 13.44 4.48 -23.40
N ALA A 9 14.71 4.11 -23.45
CA ALA A 9 15.15 2.73 -23.55
C ALA A 9 16.41 2.50 -22.71
N ALA A 10 16.44 1.39 -21.99
CA ALA A 10 17.61 0.92 -21.27
C ALA A 10 17.85 -0.55 -21.59
N ALA A 11 19.12 -0.95 -21.66
CA ALA A 11 19.49 -2.36 -21.69
C ALA A 11 19.46 -2.88 -20.25
N THR A 12 18.67 -3.92 -20.00
CA THR A 12 18.59 -4.55 -18.68
C THR A 12 18.93 -6.04 -18.77
N THR A 13 19.24 -6.63 -17.62
CA THR A 13 19.49 -8.07 -17.48
C THR A 13 18.22 -8.73 -16.99
N PHE A 14 17.74 -9.76 -17.71
CA PHE A 14 16.60 -10.55 -17.26
C PHE A 14 17.09 -11.72 -16.40
N GLY A 15 16.59 -11.77 -15.17
CA GLY A 15 16.93 -12.76 -14.15
C GLY A 15 17.87 -12.22 -13.08
N ALA A 16 17.94 -12.93 -11.99
CA ALA A 16 18.78 -12.65 -10.84
C ALA A 16 19.43 -13.93 -10.33
N SER A 17 20.33 -13.83 -9.36
CA SER A 17 20.83 -14.97 -8.60
C SER A 17 19.70 -15.59 -7.76
N ASP A 18 19.80 -16.88 -7.46
CA ASP A 18 18.84 -17.58 -6.61
C ASP A 18 18.63 -16.82 -5.29
N GLY A 19 17.37 -16.63 -4.92
CA GLY A 19 16.99 -15.88 -3.73
C GLY A 19 16.98 -14.36 -3.87
N ASN A 20 17.33 -13.82 -5.05
CA ASN A 20 17.21 -12.38 -5.35
C ASN A 20 16.21 -12.14 -6.50
N VAL A 21 15.76 -10.88 -6.60
CA VAL A 21 15.00 -10.34 -7.74
C VAL A 21 15.81 -9.22 -8.37
N GLY A 22 15.94 -9.27 -9.70
CA GLY A 22 16.57 -8.18 -10.46
C GLY A 22 15.56 -7.06 -10.72
N LEU A 23 15.92 -5.85 -10.39
CA LEU A 23 15.05 -4.67 -10.56
C LEU A 23 15.74 -3.60 -11.41
N ASP A 24 14.96 -2.94 -12.25
CA ASP A 24 15.27 -1.65 -12.85
C ASP A 24 14.08 -0.73 -12.62
N VAL A 25 14.31 0.49 -12.20
CA VAL A 25 13.25 1.45 -11.85
C VAL A 25 13.22 2.57 -12.87
N TYR A 26 12.02 2.86 -13.39
CA TYR A 26 11.80 3.93 -14.38
C TYR A 26 10.86 5.00 -13.84
N HIS A 27 11.26 6.26 -13.97
CA HIS A 27 10.41 7.40 -13.60
C HIS A 27 9.63 7.92 -14.80
N GLY A 28 8.35 7.54 -14.91
CA GLY A 28 7.47 7.88 -16.02
C GLY A 28 6.38 8.93 -15.72
N SER A 29 6.30 9.48 -14.51
CA SER A 29 5.33 10.52 -14.14
C SER A 29 5.84 11.90 -14.55
N THR A 30 5.11 12.57 -15.44
CA THR A 30 5.58 13.80 -16.12
C THR A 30 5.53 15.06 -15.28
N ASP A 31 4.73 15.06 -14.22
CA ASP A 31 4.52 16.20 -13.32
C ASP A 31 5.17 16.00 -11.94
N ALA A 32 5.77 14.83 -11.71
CA ALA A 32 6.53 14.56 -10.50
C ALA A 32 7.98 15.09 -10.65
N PRO A 33 8.56 15.65 -9.58
CA PRO A 33 9.98 16.05 -9.57
C PRO A 33 10.89 14.81 -9.58
N ALA A 34 12.21 15.00 -9.57
CA ALA A 34 13.13 13.91 -9.25
C ALA A 34 12.77 13.30 -7.89
N VAL A 35 12.83 11.96 -7.81
CA VAL A 35 12.36 11.21 -6.64
C VAL A 35 13.49 10.41 -5.99
N ASP A 36 13.37 10.25 -4.69
CA ASP A 36 14.09 9.26 -3.90
C ASP A 36 13.14 8.06 -3.67
N VAL A 37 13.67 6.84 -3.80
CA VAL A 37 12.93 5.60 -3.62
C VAL A 37 13.48 4.87 -2.41
N TYR A 38 12.58 4.47 -1.53
CA TYR A 38 12.88 3.75 -0.30
C TYR A 38 12.32 2.33 -0.36
N ALA A 39 12.98 1.39 0.29
CA ALA A 39 12.49 0.03 0.50
C ALA A 39 12.53 -0.28 2.00
N ASN A 40 11.37 -0.57 2.60
CA ASN A 40 11.21 -0.78 4.05
C ASN A 40 11.86 0.34 4.89
N GLY A 41 11.68 1.60 4.48
CA GLY A 41 12.24 2.79 5.14
C GLY A 41 13.73 3.06 4.86
N GLY A 42 14.46 2.14 4.22
CA GLY A 42 15.83 2.36 3.77
C GLY A 42 15.90 2.94 2.37
N MET A 43 16.75 3.96 2.13
CA MET A 43 16.93 4.54 0.79
C MET A 43 17.51 3.49 -0.17
N LEU A 44 16.78 3.18 -1.23
CA LEU A 44 17.21 2.27 -2.31
C LEU A 44 17.84 3.04 -3.47
N LEU A 45 17.23 4.14 -3.88
CA LEU A 45 17.67 4.99 -4.99
C LEU A 45 17.48 6.45 -4.60
N GLY A 46 18.37 7.34 -5.06
CA GLY A 46 18.26 8.79 -4.84
C GLY A 46 18.31 9.58 -6.14
N GLY A 47 17.41 10.57 -6.26
CA GLY A 47 17.44 11.57 -7.32
C GLY A 47 17.08 11.07 -8.71
N LEU A 48 16.20 10.05 -8.85
CA LEU A 48 15.76 9.54 -10.15
C LEU A 48 14.86 10.57 -10.84
N GLY A 49 15.33 11.12 -11.97
CA GLY A 49 14.60 12.13 -12.76
C GLY A 49 13.60 11.53 -13.73
N TYR A 50 12.65 12.37 -14.17
CA TYR A 50 11.68 11.97 -15.20
C TYR A 50 12.36 11.47 -16.48
N GLY A 51 11.93 10.31 -16.97
CA GLY A 51 12.45 9.65 -18.17
C GLY A 51 13.74 8.86 -17.94
N GLU A 52 14.21 8.75 -16.71
CA GLU A 52 15.43 8.02 -16.36
C GLU A 52 15.12 6.60 -15.85
N PHE A 53 16.06 5.70 -16.11
CA PHE A 53 16.15 4.38 -15.50
C PHE A 53 17.22 4.37 -14.42
N SER A 54 16.96 3.65 -13.32
CA SER A 54 17.92 3.53 -12.20
C SER A 54 19.15 2.71 -12.55
N GLY A 55 19.04 1.88 -13.57
CA GLY A 55 19.96 0.78 -13.83
C GLY A 55 19.64 -0.47 -13.01
N TYR A 56 20.06 -1.62 -13.56
CA TYR A 56 19.80 -2.93 -12.97
C TYR A 56 20.46 -3.09 -11.59
N THR A 57 19.66 -3.52 -10.63
CA THR A 57 20.14 -3.90 -9.29
C THR A 57 19.46 -5.21 -8.83
N GLN A 58 20.02 -5.88 -7.85
CA GLN A 58 19.40 -7.08 -7.24
C GLN A 58 19.08 -6.80 -5.77
N VAL A 59 17.86 -7.19 -5.37
CA VAL A 59 17.41 -7.17 -3.99
C VAL A 59 17.00 -8.58 -3.55
N PRO A 60 17.06 -8.95 -2.28
CA PRO A 60 16.52 -10.22 -1.79
C PRO A 60 15.06 -10.40 -2.22
N ALA A 61 14.67 -11.63 -2.54
CA ALA A 61 13.28 -12.00 -2.84
C ALA A 61 12.47 -11.97 -1.52
N ALA A 62 11.93 -10.81 -1.19
CA ALA A 62 11.12 -10.54 -0.01
C ALA A 62 10.03 -9.55 -0.37
N ASP A 63 9.02 -9.40 0.48
CA ASP A 63 8.02 -8.36 0.31
C ASP A 63 8.55 -7.03 0.86
N TYR A 64 8.30 -5.95 0.11
CA TYR A 64 8.78 -4.61 0.44
C TYR A 64 7.63 -3.61 0.49
N VAL A 65 7.77 -2.63 1.35
CA VAL A 65 7.06 -1.37 1.28
C VAL A 65 7.96 -0.37 0.55
N ILE A 66 7.51 0.08 -0.61
CA ILE A 66 8.24 1.01 -1.47
C ILE A 66 7.73 2.42 -1.22
N GLY A 67 8.55 3.24 -0.58
CA GLY A 67 8.25 4.66 -0.35
C GLY A 67 8.78 5.54 -1.49
N ILE A 68 7.96 6.49 -1.94
CA ILE A 68 8.34 7.50 -2.93
C ILE A 68 8.36 8.87 -2.25
N ALA A 69 9.46 9.57 -2.40
CA ALA A 69 9.66 10.92 -1.88
C ALA A 69 10.13 11.87 -2.99
N PRO A 70 9.74 13.15 -3.00
CA PRO A 70 10.48 14.16 -3.74
C PRO A 70 11.93 14.19 -3.26
N GLN A 71 12.89 14.38 -4.16
CA GLN A 71 14.31 14.31 -3.81
C GLN A 71 14.64 15.20 -2.60
N GLY A 72 15.19 14.58 -1.56
CA GLY A 72 15.58 15.23 -0.32
C GLY A 72 14.44 15.64 0.61
N ALA A 73 13.22 15.14 0.39
CA ALA A 73 12.04 15.37 1.22
C ALA A 73 11.55 14.06 1.88
N ASP A 74 10.48 14.16 2.66
CA ASP A 74 9.84 13.01 3.30
C ASP A 74 9.04 12.18 2.28
N VAL A 75 8.83 10.89 2.58
CA VAL A 75 7.99 9.97 1.80
C VAL A 75 6.57 10.51 1.76
N ILE A 76 5.98 10.59 0.56
CA ILE A 76 4.62 11.10 0.34
C ILE A 76 3.61 10.03 -0.02
N VAL A 77 4.07 8.86 -0.50
CA VAL A 77 3.23 7.71 -0.82
C VAL A 77 4.06 6.44 -0.71
N GLU A 78 3.40 5.37 -0.30
CA GLU A 78 4.00 4.05 -0.18
C GLU A 78 3.19 3.01 -0.95
N PHE A 79 3.85 1.94 -1.43
CA PHE A 79 3.25 0.86 -2.20
C PHE A 79 3.74 -0.50 -1.70
N ASP A 80 2.85 -1.50 -1.70
CA ASP A 80 3.22 -2.89 -1.41
C ASP A 80 3.83 -3.56 -2.65
N ALA A 81 5.04 -4.07 -2.53
CA ALA A 81 5.73 -4.80 -3.58
C ALA A 81 5.97 -6.25 -3.15
N PRO A 82 5.08 -7.20 -3.51
CA PRO A 82 5.18 -8.62 -3.12
C PRO A 82 6.22 -9.34 -4.00
N LEU A 83 7.50 -9.19 -3.71
CA LEU A 83 8.59 -9.77 -4.48
C LEU A 83 9.06 -11.13 -3.95
N SER A 84 8.53 -11.62 -2.83
CA SER A 84 8.94 -12.88 -2.18
C SER A 84 8.81 -14.11 -3.08
N GLY A 85 7.83 -14.10 -4.00
CA GLY A 85 7.60 -15.18 -4.96
C GLY A 85 8.42 -15.09 -6.26
N LEU A 86 9.26 -14.06 -6.46
CA LEU A 86 9.92 -13.75 -7.74
C LEU A 86 11.42 -14.09 -7.76
N GLY A 87 11.91 -14.90 -6.80
CA GLY A 87 13.32 -15.27 -6.70
C GLY A 87 13.88 -15.85 -8.02
N GLY A 88 15.06 -15.37 -8.44
CA GLY A 88 15.69 -15.70 -9.73
C GLY A 88 15.14 -14.92 -10.93
N GLY A 89 14.02 -14.20 -10.75
CA GLY A 89 13.36 -13.39 -11.78
C GLY A 89 13.83 -11.95 -11.84
N SER A 90 13.16 -11.15 -12.67
CA SER A 90 13.39 -9.72 -12.79
C SER A 90 12.10 -8.97 -13.09
N ALA A 91 12.07 -7.70 -12.72
CA ALA A 91 11.00 -6.79 -13.03
C ALA A 91 11.53 -5.38 -13.36
N VAL A 92 10.79 -4.66 -14.20
CA VAL A 92 10.92 -3.21 -14.32
C VAL A 92 9.80 -2.57 -13.52
N VAL A 93 10.15 -1.84 -12.47
CA VAL A 93 9.20 -1.07 -11.68
C VAL A 93 9.13 0.33 -12.25
N PHE A 94 7.93 0.81 -12.56
CA PHE A 94 7.79 2.14 -13.17
C PHE A 94 6.63 2.94 -12.57
N ALA A 95 6.89 4.22 -12.36
CA ALA A 95 5.87 5.18 -12.00
C ALA A 95 5.16 5.68 -13.27
N SER A 96 3.85 5.82 -13.21
CA SER A 96 3.02 6.35 -14.30
C SER A 96 1.85 7.14 -13.72
N GLY A 97 1.21 7.96 -14.56
CA GLY A 97 0.12 8.83 -14.14
C GLY A 97 0.62 10.17 -13.59
N PHE A 98 -0.31 10.97 -13.06
CA PHE A 98 -0.07 12.34 -12.60
C PHE A 98 -0.11 12.45 -11.08
N LEU A 99 0.96 12.99 -10.49
CA LEU A 99 1.06 13.24 -9.06
C LEU A 99 0.06 14.32 -8.60
N SER A 100 -0.29 15.25 -9.49
CA SER A 100 -1.28 16.30 -9.24
C SER A 100 -2.71 15.81 -9.04
N GLY A 101 -2.99 14.52 -9.21
CA GLY A 101 -4.32 13.92 -9.09
C GLY A 101 -5.18 14.04 -10.35
N GLU A 102 -4.60 14.45 -11.49
CA GLU A 102 -5.26 14.37 -12.80
C GLU A 102 -5.39 12.90 -13.26
N ASP A 103 -6.26 12.64 -14.22
CA ASP A 103 -6.46 11.31 -14.79
C ASP A 103 -5.49 11.05 -15.98
N PRO A 104 -4.75 9.92 -15.98
CA PRO A 104 -4.71 8.85 -14.99
C PRO A 104 -3.96 9.24 -13.71
N ALA A 105 -4.49 8.83 -12.57
CA ALA A 105 -3.86 9.06 -11.27
C ALA A 105 -2.48 8.38 -11.18
N PHE A 106 -1.61 8.93 -10.33
CA PHE A 106 -0.29 8.38 -10.07
C PHE A 106 -0.38 6.95 -9.53
N GLY A 107 0.40 6.04 -10.11
CA GLY A 107 0.50 4.65 -9.69
C GLY A 107 1.89 4.09 -9.93
N LEU A 108 2.21 3.02 -9.21
CA LEU A 108 3.42 2.26 -9.37
C LEU A 108 3.09 0.88 -9.96
N PHE A 109 3.85 0.46 -10.95
CA PHE A 109 3.60 -0.77 -11.71
C PHE A 109 4.88 -1.60 -11.81
N ALA A 110 4.74 -2.91 -11.89
CA ALA A 110 5.84 -3.85 -12.13
C ALA A 110 5.60 -4.62 -13.42
N ALA A 111 6.47 -4.47 -14.40
CA ALA A 111 6.50 -5.30 -15.61
C ALA A 111 7.48 -6.47 -15.42
N LEU A 112 6.95 -7.69 -15.47
CA LEU A 112 7.71 -8.92 -15.29
C LEU A 112 8.31 -9.41 -16.62
N GLY A 113 9.29 -10.29 -16.54
CA GLY A 113 9.99 -10.83 -17.71
C GLY A 113 9.12 -11.68 -18.66
N ASP A 114 7.96 -12.14 -18.23
CA ASP A 114 6.96 -12.86 -19.04
C ASP A 114 5.97 -11.91 -19.76
N GLY A 115 6.09 -10.61 -19.56
CA GLY A 115 5.20 -9.59 -20.10
C GLY A 115 3.99 -9.23 -19.22
N THR A 116 3.84 -9.89 -18.08
CA THR A 116 2.82 -9.52 -17.10
C THR A 116 3.11 -8.13 -16.52
N VAL A 117 2.09 -7.28 -16.43
CA VAL A 117 2.16 -5.99 -15.71
C VAL A 117 1.23 -6.03 -14.53
N LEU A 118 1.77 -5.77 -13.36
CA LEU A 118 1.05 -5.71 -12.08
C LEU A 118 1.02 -4.25 -11.62
N GLU A 119 -0.14 -3.77 -11.21
CA GLU A 119 -0.26 -2.54 -10.44
C GLU A 119 0.09 -2.85 -8.99
N LEU A 120 1.01 -2.10 -8.39
CA LEU A 120 1.35 -2.23 -6.99
C LEU A 120 0.31 -1.46 -6.16
N PRO A 121 -0.36 -2.11 -5.21
CA PRO A 121 -1.35 -1.43 -4.38
C PRO A 121 -0.68 -0.37 -3.51
N VAL A 122 -1.37 0.76 -3.33
CA VAL A 122 -0.93 1.75 -2.34
C VAL A 122 -0.85 1.07 -0.99
N HIS A 123 0.33 1.18 -0.37
CA HIS A 123 0.51 0.71 0.98
C HIS A 123 -0.35 1.56 1.91
N THR A 124 -1.40 0.99 2.41
CA THR A 124 -2.06 1.54 3.58
C THR A 124 -1.25 1.12 4.78
N SER A 125 -0.27 1.93 5.16
CA SER A 125 0.31 1.79 6.48
C SER A 125 -0.87 1.94 7.46
N GLY A 126 -1.25 0.83 8.03
CA GLY A 126 -1.60 0.91 9.43
C GLY A 126 -0.30 1.45 10.04
N GLY A 127 -0.20 2.78 10.23
CA GLY A 127 1.03 3.43 10.70
C GLY A 127 1.63 2.64 11.82
N ASP A 128 2.91 2.82 12.18
CA ASP A 128 3.47 2.18 13.37
C ASP A 128 2.46 2.36 14.51
N TRP A 129 1.45 1.47 14.46
CA TRP A 129 0.35 1.53 15.38
C TRP A 129 0.93 1.15 16.75
N ASP A 130 1.11 2.14 17.56
CA ASP A 130 1.67 2.04 18.91
C ASP A 130 0.76 1.26 19.89
N GLY A 131 -0.37 0.73 19.39
CA GLY A 131 -1.39 0.07 20.18
C GLY A 131 -2.48 1.00 20.67
N ASP A 132 -2.40 2.31 20.39
CA ASP A 132 -3.42 3.29 20.74
C ASP A 132 -4.38 3.50 19.55
N ALA A 133 -5.67 3.28 19.77
CA ALA A 133 -6.70 3.50 18.75
C ALA A 133 -6.68 4.94 18.19
N CYS A 134 -6.29 5.93 19.00
CA CYS A 134 -6.21 7.32 18.60
C CYS A 134 -5.07 7.62 17.61
N SER A 135 -4.07 6.74 17.50
CA SER A 135 -2.99 6.86 16.50
C SER A 135 -3.34 6.23 15.14
N MET A 136 -4.47 5.51 15.06
CA MET A 136 -4.94 4.92 13.81
C MET A 136 -5.42 6.01 12.83
N PRO A 137 -5.35 5.75 11.51
CA PRO A 137 -5.98 6.62 10.52
C PRO A 137 -7.47 6.82 10.80
N ASP A 138 -7.99 8.01 10.46
CA ASP A 138 -9.43 8.27 10.53
C ASP A 138 -10.22 7.28 9.64
N HIS A 139 -11.40 6.84 10.13
CA HIS A 139 -12.25 5.83 9.48
C HIS A 139 -11.59 4.45 9.31
N SER A 140 -10.76 4.03 10.25
CA SER A 140 -10.13 2.72 10.24
C SER A 140 -10.54 1.84 11.42
N ILE A 141 -10.39 0.53 11.24
CA ILE A 141 -10.54 -0.48 12.30
C ILE A 141 -9.30 -1.38 12.36
N HIS A 142 -8.99 -1.87 13.55
CA HIS A 142 -7.95 -2.86 13.75
C HIS A 142 -8.45 -3.98 14.67
N VAL A 143 -8.17 -5.23 14.30
CA VAL A 143 -8.44 -6.39 15.15
C VAL A 143 -7.12 -6.85 15.76
N SER A 144 -6.99 -6.70 17.08
CA SER A 144 -5.79 -7.09 17.81
C SER A 144 -5.65 -8.60 17.88
N SER A 145 -4.44 -9.08 18.20
CA SER A 145 -4.17 -10.52 18.43
C SER A 145 -4.97 -11.11 19.60
N THR A 146 -5.53 -10.29 20.49
CA THR A 146 -6.41 -10.70 21.60
C THR A 146 -7.89 -10.71 21.20
N GLY A 147 -8.23 -10.32 19.96
CA GLY A 147 -9.60 -10.24 19.45
C GLY A 147 -10.32 -8.93 19.79
N SER A 148 -9.63 -7.93 20.35
CA SER A 148 -10.23 -6.61 20.54
C SER A 148 -10.32 -5.89 19.19
N VAL A 149 -11.49 -5.31 18.90
CA VAL A 149 -11.70 -4.46 17.72
C VAL A 149 -11.55 -3.01 18.18
N LEU A 150 -10.53 -2.34 17.66
CA LEU A 150 -10.26 -0.94 17.88
C LEU A 150 -10.67 -0.16 16.64
N TYR A 151 -11.10 1.07 16.82
CA TYR A 151 -11.52 1.94 15.71
C TYR A 151 -11.08 3.38 15.99
N ASN A 152 -10.87 4.14 14.92
CA ASN A 152 -10.71 5.58 14.95
C ASN A 152 -11.60 6.20 13.87
N THR A 153 -12.44 7.16 14.24
CA THR A 153 -13.32 7.87 13.31
C THR A 153 -13.68 9.25 13.85
N SER A 154 -13.72 10.21 12.94
CA SER A 154 -14.22 11.56 13.19
C SER A 154 -15.73 11.69 13.00
N SER A 155 -16.42 10.62 12.60
CA SER A 155 -17.87 10.60 12.37
C SER A 155 -18.56 9.64 13.33
N ASP A 156 -19.77 9.99 13.75
CA ASP A 156 -20.61 9.10 14.56
C ASP A 156 -20.91 7.79 13.79
N ILE A 157 -20.78 6.66 14.47
CA ILE A 157 -21.08 5.34 13.94
C ILE A 157 -22.55 5.02 14.21
N ALA A 158 -23.38 4.96 13.17
CA ALA A 158 -24.78 4.58 13.24
C ALA A 158 -25.02 3.08 12.98
N GLY A 159 -24.02 2.39 12.45
CA GLY A 159 -24.01 0.96 12.19
C GLY A 159 -22.70 0.56 11.53
N PHE A 160 -22.33 -0.71 11.65
CA PHE A 160 -21.12 -1.24 11.02
C PHE A 160 -21.30 -2.66 10.53
N GLN A 161 -20.55 -3.00 9.49
CA GLN A 161 -20.36 -4.37 9.03
C GLN A 161 -18.96 -4.53 8.48
N PHE A 162 -18.29 -5.60 8.85
CA PHE A 162 -17.01 -5.98 8.25
C PHE A 162 -16.87 -7.49 8.11
N ASN A 163 -16.07 -7.91 7.15
CA ASN A 163 -15.72 -9.31 6.94
C ASN A 163 -14.33 -9.59 7.50
N VAL A 164 -14.12 -10.81 7.98
CA VAL A 164 -12.84 -11.31 8.46
C VAL A 164 -12.33 -12.36 7.49
N ASP A 165 -11.23 -12.07 6.82
CA ASP A 165 -10.55 -12.98 5.92
C ASP A 165 -9.32 -13.59 6.62
N GLY A 166 -9.00 -14.84 6.28
CA GLY A 166 -7.86 -15.56 6.87
C GLY A 166 -8.08 -16.06 8.30
N GLY A 167 -9.30 -15.90 8.85
CA GLY A 167 -9.67 -16.35 10.20
C GLY A 167 -11.12 -16.73 10.31
N SER A 168 -11.55 -17.15 11.51
CA SER A 168 -12.96 -17.43 11.81
C SER A 168 -13.40 -16.65 13.04
N VAL A 169 -14.50 -15.94 12.93
CA VAL A 169 -15.15 -15.26 14.06
C VAL A 169 -15.96 -16.29 14.85
N ILE A 170 -15.72 -16.37 16.15
CA ILE A 170 -16.47 -17.25 17.07
C ILE A 170 -17.68 -16.49 17.63
N SER A 171 -17.45 -15.23 18.05
CA SER A 171 -18.49 -14.36 18.60
C SER A 171 -18.01 -12.90 18.54
N ALA A 172 -18.91 -11.95 18.64
CA ALA A 172 -18.61 -10.54 18.84
C ALA A 172 -19.57 -9.94 19.87
N SER A 173 -19.06 -9.14 20.79
CA SER A 173 -19.85 -8.47 21.84
C SER A 173 -19.01 -7.40 22.54
N GLY A 174 -19.64 -6.55 23.35
CA GLY A 174 -18.99 -5.57 24.19
C GLY A 174 -18.62 -4.26 23.47
N GLY A 175 -17.75 -3.49 24.12
CA GLY A 175 -17.24 -2.22 23.64
C GLY A 175 -18.27 -1.09 23.61
N ASP A 176 -17.93 0.00 22.95
CA ASP A 176 -18.75 1.19 22.85
C ASP A 176 -20.08 0.93 22.12
N ALA A 177 -20.08 0.02 21.14
CA ALA A 177 -21.29 -0.38 20.43
C ALA A 177 -22.34 -1.00 21.37
N GLU A 178 -21.94 -1.94 22.24
CA GLU A 178 -22.87 -2.55 23.22
C GLU A 178 -23.29 -1.51 24.26
N ALA A 179 -22.37 -0.68 24.74
CA ALA A 179 -22.64 0.40 25.67
C ALA A 179 -23.66 1.43 25.10
N ALA A 180 -23.62 1.68 23.79
CA ALA A 180 -24.60 2.51 23.06
C ALA A 180 -25.93 1.78 22.74
N GLY A 181 -26.07 0.51 23.12
CA GLY A 181 -27.27 -0.28 22.92
C GLY A 181 -27.41 -0.88 21.51
N PHE A 182 -26.29 -1.10 20.82
CA PHE A 182 -26.28 -1.79 19.53
C PHE A 182 -26.55 -3.28 19.71
N MET A 183 -27.24 -3.85 18.75
CA MET A 183 -27.31 -5.30 18.58
C MET A 183 -26.12 -5.74 17.74
N ILE A 184 -25.28 -6.61 18.32
CA ILE A 184 -24.09 -7.14 17.65
C ILE A 184 -24.39 -8.59 17.28
N SER A 185 -24.16 -8.95 16.03
CA SER A 185 -24.31 -10.31 15.50
C SER A 185 -23.05 -10.69 14.73
N ALA A 186 -22.64 -11.95 14.87
CA ALA A 186 -21.50 -12.49 14.15
C ALA A 186 -21.81 -13.87 13.58
N ASN A 187 -21.22 -14.16 12.42
CA ASN A 187 -21.07 -15.50 11.88
C ASN A 187 -19.58 -15.81 11.68
N THR A 188 -19.24 -16.91 11.05
CA THR A 188 -17.83 -17.34 10.89
C THR A 188 -16.93 -16.37 10.12
N ALA A 189 -17.50 -15.43 9.36
CA ALA A 189 -16.73 -14.52 8.50
C ALA A 189 -17.18 -13.06 8.57
N THR A 190 -18.30 -12.74 9.22
CA THR A 190 -18.88 -11.39 9.21
C THR A 190 -19.29 -10.97 10.60
N VAL A 191 -19.01 -9.72 10.94
CA VAL A 191 -19.52 -9.04 12.14
C VAL A 191 -20.43 -7.89 11.68
N LEU A 192 -21.62 -7.79 12.30
CA LEU A 192 -22.62 -6.77 12.02
C LEU A 192 -23.06 -6.12 13.35
N GLY A 193 -23.07 -4.79 13.39
CA GLY A 193 -23.63 -4.03 14.50
C GLY A 193 -24.60 -2.96 14.03
N PHE A 194 -25.77 -2.87 14.68
CA PHE A 194 -26.78 -1.87 14.33
C PHE A 194 -27.62 -1.48 15.55
N SER A 195 -28.15 -0.26 15.53
CA SER A 195 -29.06 0.25 16.54
C SER A 195 -30.50 0.25 16.02
N LEU A 196 -31.43 -0.26 16.81
CA LEU A 196 -32.88 -0.16 16.55
C LEU A 196 -33.49 1.16 17.05
N THR A 197 -32.78 1.88 17.88
CA THR A 197 -33.22 3.15 18.50
C THR A 197 -32.66 4.38 17.81
N GLY A 198 -31.79 4.21 16.82
CA GLY A 198 -31.08 5.31 16.17
C GLY A 198 -29.91 5.86 17.02
N ALA A 199 -29.45 5.08 18.02
CA ALA A 199 -28.26 5.45 18.77
C ALA A 199 -26.99 5.41 17.89
N THR A 200 -26.01 6.24 18.21
CA THR A 200 -24.66 6.29 17.62
C THR A 200 -23.61 6.25 18.74
N PHE A 201 -22.36 5.98 18.37
CA PHE A 201 -21.20 6.05 19.27
C PHE A 201 -19.97 6.56 18.52
#